data_f9086381886b3699d9880f22c0df9b5f
#
_entry.id   f9086381886b3699d9880f22c0df9b5f
#
_cell.length_a   1.000
_cell.length_b   1.000
_cell.length_c   1.000
_cell.angle_alpha   90.00
_cell.angle_beta   90.00
_cell.angle_gamma   90.00
#
_symmetry.space_group_name_H-M   'P 1'
#
loop_
_entity.id
_entity.type
_entity.pdbx_description
1 polymer ?
#
loop_
_entity_poly.entity_id
_entity_poly.type
_entity_poly.pdbx_seq_one_letter_code
_entity_poly.pdbx_strand_id
1 'polypeptide(L)'
;VDISRHDATVNYYRDAVRPYLLPFPARSTAAPSEPEREGTTLWEPGDDPGEIDWFATLLAGGNPIPGITTHKAVFSLDGTEQPRQQVCDLDLYVDSSGSMPNPQYQLSYPALAGVLLCMSALRAGAQVQVTLWSGARQCLTTDGFIRDEAGALRVLTGFFGGSTSFPLKLLRDTYAQPRRTPTQVVVLSDDGVSSMFSDDEEGTPGAEISARTLRHCGGAGHWVLDLPMELDSQTGHPWLQGAYEKMRVGRDQGWQ
;
A
#
# COMPACT_ATOMS: atom_id res chain seq x y z
N VAL A 1 16.68 2.96 32.90
CA VAL A 1 16.33 3.77 31.71
C VAL A 1 14.85 4.03 31.81
N ASP A 2 14.47 5.30 32.02
CA ASP A 2 13.04 5.68 32.01
C ASP A 2 12.53 5.59 30.56
N ILE A 3 11.63 4.65 30.32
CA ILE A 3 10.95 4.49 29.04
C ILE A 3 9.78 5.47 29.01
N SER A 4 9.67 6.29 27.97
CA SER A 4 8.52 7.17 27.82
C SER A 4 7.22 6.37 27.73
N ARG A 5 6.09 6.95 28.15
CA ARG A 5 4.78 6.30 28.04
C ARG A 5 4.49 5.90 26.58
N HIS A 6 4.83 6.77 25.65
CA HIS A 6 4.64 6.49 24.22
C HIS A 6 5.47 5.28 23.76
N ASP A 7 6.74 5.18 24.16
CA ASP A 7 7.59 4.04 23.83
C ASP A 7 7.07 2.74 24.47
N ALA A 8 6.56 2.81 25.69
CA ALA A 8 5.90 1.66 26.33
C ALA A 8 4.66 1.22 25.54
N THR A 9 3.86 2.19 25.04
CA THR A 9 2.69 1.93 24.21
C THR A 9 3.08 1.26 22.91
N VAL A 10 4.08 1.77 22.20
CA VAL A 10 4.62 1.16 20.98
C VAL A 10 5.02 -0.30 21.22
N ASN A 11 5.77 -0.56 22.29
CA ASN A 11 6.20 -1.92 22.62
C ASN A 11 5.01 -2.83 22.96
N TYR A 12 4.04 -2.33 23.74
CA TYR A 12 2.83 -3.09 24.08
C TYR A 12 2.07 -3.56 22.83
N TYR A 13 1.73 -2.65 21.92
CA TYR A 13 0.99 -3.00 20.70
C TYR A 13 1.80 -3.89 19.76
N ARG A 14 3.11 -3.64 19.61
CA ARG A 14 4.02 -4.49 18.85
C ARG A 14 3.99 -5.94 19.34
N ASP A 15 4.17 -6.13 20.64
CA ASP A 15 4.23 -7.46 21.23
C ASP A 15 2.86 -8.17 21.21
N ALA A 16 1.77 -7.41 21.40
CA ALA A 16 0.41 -7.92 21.35
C ALA A 16 0.05 -8.50 19.96
N VAL A 17 0.47 -7.89 18.87
CA VAL A 17 0.11 -8.34 17.51
C VAL A 17 1.07 -9.36 16.92
N ARG A 18 2.28 -9.49 17.45
CA ARG A 18 3.34 -10.33 16.89
C ARG A 18 2.94 -11.79 16.61
N PRO A 19 2.15 -12.46 17.48
CA PRO A 19 1.69 -13.83 17.22
C PRO A 19 0.63 -13.93 16.12
N TYR A 20 -0.01 -12.83 15.73
CA TYR A 20 -1.20 -12.80 14.87
C TYR A 20 -0.94 -12.22 13.48
N LEU A 21 0.32 -12.00 13.10
CA LEU A 21 0.64 -11.39 11.80
C LEU A 21 0.06 -12.20 10.64
N LEU A 22 -0.63 -11.50 9.74
CA LEU A 22 -1.37 -12.06 8.62
C LEU A 22 -0.51 -12.10 7.35
N PRO A 23 -0.82 -13.00 6.38
CA PRO A 23 -0.34 -12.86 5.02
C PRO A 23 -0.80 -11.52 4.44
N PHE A 24 0.10 -10.80 3.78
CA PHE A 24 -0.23 -9.52 3.18
C PHE A 24 -0.48 -9.68 1.67
N PRO A 25 -1.44 -8.95 1.08
CA PRO A 25 -1.81 -9.09 -0.32
C PRO A 25 -0.63 -8.88 -1.27
N ALA A 26 -0.53 -9.76 -2.26
CA ALA A 26 0.39 -9.63 -3.38
C ALA A 26 -0.38 -9.82 -4.68
N ARG A 27 0.03 -9.12 -5.73
CA ARG A 27 -0.48 -9.30 -7.08
C ARG A 27 0.53 -10.05 -7.93
N SER A 28 0.01 -10.94 -8.74
CA SER A 28 0.80 -11.58 -9.79
C SER A 28 1.01 -10.55 -10.90
N THR A 29 2.26 -10.15 -11.13
CA THR A 29 2.63 -9.33 -12.27
C THR A 29 3.31 -10.23 -13.29
N ALA A 30 2.92 -10.12 -14.58
CA ALA A 30 3.71 -10.71 -15.63
C ALA A 30 5.13 -10.13 -15.52
N ALA A 31 6.12 -10.99 -15.33
CA ALA A 31 7.50 -10.53 -15.44
C ALA A 31 7.68 -10.04 -16.88
N PRO A 32 8.37 -8.90 -17.14
CA PRO A 32 8.81 -8.62 -18.49
C PRO A 32 9.64 -9.83 -18.93
N SER A 33 9.27 -10.38 -20.08
CA SER A 33 9.99 -11.49 -20.71
C SER A 33 11.39 -10.99 -21.04
N GLU A 34 12.33 -11.17 -20.10
CA GLU A 34 13.74 -10.98 -20.44
C GLU A 34 14.13 -12.19 -21.28
N PRO A 35 14.66 -11.96 -22.52
CA PRO A 35 15.09 -13.06 -23.36
C PRO A 35 16.13 -13.89 -22.61
N GLU A 36 15.78 -15.15 -22.27
CA GLU A 36 16.75 -16.08 -21.70
C GLU A 36 17.65 -16.64 -22.82
N ARG A 37 18.94 -16.68 -22.55
CA ARG A 37 19.89 -17.27 -23.48
C ARG A 37 19.71 -18.78 -23.51
N GLU A 38 19.15 -19.30 -24.61
CA GLU A 38 18.86 -20.72 -24.81
C GLU A 38 20.08 -21.50 -25.30
N GLY A 39 21.00 -20.80 -25.97
CA GLY A 39 22.20 -21.44 -26.51
C GLY A 39 22.97 -20.56 -27.47
N THR A 40 23.68 -21.22 -28.37
CA THR A 40 24.38 -20.57 -29.46
C THR A 40 24.12 -21.33 -30.79
N THR A 41 24.04 -20.59 -31.89
CA THR A 41 23.99 -21.13 -33.26
C THR A 41 25.09 -20.51 -34.09
N LEU A 42 25.35 -21.03 -35.29
CA LEU A 42 26.33 -20.45 -36.21
C LEU A 42 25.85 -19.08 -36.68
N TRP A 43 26.76 -18.11 -36.65
CA TRP A 43 26.57 -16.81 -37.29
C TRP A 43 26.83 -16.96 -38.78
N GLU A 44 25.88 -16.57 -39.61
CA GLU A 44 25.99 -16.68 -41.07
C GLU A 44 26.29 -15.33 -41.72
N PRO A 45 26.98 -15.32 -42.89
CA PRO A 45 27.15 -14.07 -43.64
C PRO A 45 25.82 -13.46 -44.05
N GLY A 46 25.50 -12.27 -43.48
CA GLY A 46 24.24 -11.57 -43.62
C GLY A 46 23.54 -11.29 -42.27
N ASP A 47 23.93 -12.00 -41.23
CA ASP A 47 23.52 -11.67 -39.84
C ASP A 47 24.17 -10.39 -39.35
N ASP A 48 23.58 -9.73 -38.36
CA ASP A 48 24.17 -8.54 -37.73
C ASP A 48 25.50 -8.91 -37.04
N PRO A 49 26.63 -8.23 -37.37
CA PRO A 49 27.89 -8.45 -36.69
C PRO A 49 27.84 -8.16 -35.17
N GLY A 50 26.87 -7.35 -34.71
CA GLY A 50 26.63 -7.08 -33.29
C GLY A 50 26.10 -8.27 -32.51
N GLU A 51 25.54 -9.30 -33.17
CA GLU A 51 25.02 -10.53 -32.56
C GLU A 51 26.09 -11.58 -32.32
N ILE A 52 27.34 -11.37 -32.79
CA ILE A 52 28.41 -12.34 -32.63
C ILE A 52 28.72 -12.53 -31.14
N ASP A 53 28.60 -13.78 -30.70
CA ASP A 53 29.09 -14.21 -29.39
C ASP A 53 30.58 -14.55 -29.50
N TRP A 54 31.41 -13.57 -29.20
CA TRP A 54 32.89 -13.74 -29.28
C TRP A 54 33.42 -14.79 -28.32
N PHE A 55 32.76 -14.97 -27.16
CA PHE A 55 33.21 -15.98 -26.21
C PHE A 55 32.93 -17.40 -26.73
N ALA A 56 31.71 -17.66 -27.22
CA ALA A 56 31.37 -18.93 -27.83
C ALA A 56 32.21 -19.22 -29.09
N THR A 57 32.44 -18.20 -29.92
CA THR A 57 33.29 -18.28 -31.12
C THR A 57 34.72 -18.71 -30.81
N LEU A 58 35.34 -18.10 -29.78
CA LEU A 58 36.69 -18.44 -29.37
C LEU A 58 36.80 -19.85 -28.77
N LEU A 59 35.79 -20.29 -28.03
CA LEU A 59 35.72 -21.64 -27.48
C LEU A 59 35.54 -22.72 -28.57
N ALA A 60 34.84 -22.40 -29.64
CA ALA A 60 34.56 -23.35 -30.71
C ALA A 60 35.76 -23.67 -31.63
N GLY A 61 36.74 -22.76 -31.77
CA GLY A 61 37.83 -23.05 -32.69
C GLY A 61 38.98 -22.06 -32.75
N GLY A 62 39.03 -21.05 -31.88
CA GLY A 62 40.14 -20.08 -31.77
C GLY A 62 40.19 -19.02 -32.89
N ASN A 63 39.93 -19.36 -34.14
CA ASN A 63 39.85 -18.41 -35.26
C ASN A 63 38.43 -18.21 -35.72
N PRO A 64 37.91 -16.97 -35.74
CA PRO A 64 36.55 -16.70 -36.22
C PRO A 64 36.47 -16.81 -37.72
N ILE A 65 35.80 -17.87 -38.21
CA ILE A 65 35.50 -18.08 -39.63
C ILE A 65 33.99 -17.97 -39.79
N PRO A 66 33.49 -16.96 -40.56
CA PRO A 66 32.06 -16.77 -40.78
C PRO A 66 31.39 -18.05 -41.31
N GLY A 67 30.26 -18.46 -40.73
CA GLY A 67 29.52 -19.63 -41.09
C GLY A 67 30.13 -21.00 -40.70
N ILE A 68 31.33 -21.02 -40.03
CA ILE A 68 31.99 -22.24 -39.62
C ILE A 68 32.27 -22.27 -38.11
N THR A 69 32.93 -21.27 -37.59
CA THR A 69 33.29 -21.20 -36.16
C THR A 69 32.72 -19.95 -35.45
N THR A 70 32.15 -19.02 -36.21
CA THR A 70 31.53 -17.84 -35.65
C THR A 70 30.13 -18.17 -35.13
N HIS A 71 29.89 -17.91 -33.88
CA HIS A 71 28.61 -18.20 -33.21
C HIS A 71 27.87 -16.92 -32.85
N LYS A 72 26.53 -16.99 -32.83
CA LYS A 72 25.66 -15.97 -32.24
C LYS A 72 24.81 -16.55 -31.13
N ALA A 73 24.47 -15.72 -30.13
CA ALA A 73 23.60 -16.12 -29.04
C ALA A 73 22.17 -16.29 -29.54
N VAL A 74 21.52 -17.38 -29.16
CA VAL A 74 20.08 -17.60 -29.36
C VAL A 74 19.38 -17.27 -28.05
N PHE A 75 18.40 -16.39 -28.14
CA PHE A 75 17.54 -16.02 -27.02
C PHE A 75 16.14 -16.57 -27.27
N SER A 76 15.59 -17.26 -26.28
CA SER A 76 14.19 -17.69 -26.29
C SER A 76 13.34 -16.72 -25.50
N LEU A 77 12.15 -16.43 -26.00
CA LEU A 77 11.08 -15.74 -25.27
C LEU A 77 10.17 -16.75 -24.54
N ASP A 78 10.45 -18.06 -24.69
CA ASP A 78 9.64 -19.15 -24.13
C ASP A 78 10.03 -19.52 -22.69
N GLY A 79 10.76 -18.66 -21.99
CA GLY A 79 10.94 -18.81 -20.55
C GLY A 79 9.57 -18.94 -19.89
N THR A 80 9.32 -20.04 -19.19
CA THR A 80 8.13 -20.21 -18.35
C THR A 80 8.11 -19.05 -17.35
N GLU A 81 7.39 -17.99 -17.74
CA GLU A 81 7.19 -16.81 -16.90
C GLU A 81 6.57 -17.28 -15.58
N GLN A 82 7.39 -17.46 -14.56
CA GLN A 82 6.85 -17.55 -13.21
C GLN A 82 6.36 -16.15 -12.84
N PRO A 83 5.04 -15.96 -12.69
CA PRO A 83 4.51 -14.67 -12.35
C PRO A 83 5.16 -14.20 -11.06
N ARG A 84 5.88 -13.06 -11.12
CA ARG A 84 6.45 -12.45 -9.92
C ARG A 84 5.32 -11.98 -9.04
N GLN A 85 5.32 -12.44 -7.80
CA GLN A 85 4.43 -11.92 -6.76
C GLN A 85 4.96 -10.56 -6.32
N GLN A 86 4.27 -9.49 -6.71
CA GLN A 86 4.56 -8.14 -6.22
C GLN A 86 3.70 -7.86 -5.00
N VAL A 87 4.31 -7.71 -3.84
CA VAL A 87 3.63 -7.34 -2.61
C VAL A 87 3.06 -5.94 -2.76
N CYS A 88 1.80 -5.74 -2.35
CA CYS A 88 1.18 -4.43 -2.34
C CYS A 88 1.77 -3.57 -1.21
N ASP A 89 1.90 -2.25 -1.44
CA ASP A 89 2.16 -1.30 -0.35
C ASP A 89 0.91 -1.08 0.50
N LEU A 90 1.07 -0.52 1.69
CA LEU A 90 -0.02 -0.15 2.59
C LEU A 90 -0.04 1.36 2.81
N ASP A 91 -1.19 2.00 2.53
CA ASP A 91 -1.48 3.36 2.92
C ASP A 91 -2.59 3.34 3.99
N LEU A 92 -2.23 3.64 5.23
CA LEU A 92 -3.06 3.44 6.40
C LEU A 92 -3.41 4.77 7.06
N TYR A 93 -4.70 5.06 7.12
CA TYR A 93 -5.28 6.22 7.77
C TYR A 93 -5.96 5.79 9.07
N VAL A 94 -5.54 6.33 10.21
CA VAL A 94 -6.09 5.98 11.52
C VAL A 94 -6.70 7.21 12.17
N ASP A 95 -7.97 7.11 12.50
CA ASP A 95 -8.70 8.13 13.22
C ASP A 95 -8.23 8.20 14.67
N SER A 96 -7.97 9.39 15.12
CA SER A 96 -7.64 9.71 16.52
C SER A 96 -8.44 10.90 17.05
N SER A 97 -9.66 11.07 16.52
CA SER A 97 -10.63 12.06 17.02
C SER A 97 -11.05 11.77 18.45
N GLY A 98 -11.79 12.67 19.05
CA GLY A 98 -12.19 12.58 20.46
C GLY A 98 -13.13 11.41 20.78
N SER A 99 -13.81 10.82 19.78
CA SER A 99 -14.63 9.60 19.92
C SER A 99 -13.79 8.33 20.01
N MET A 100 -12.55 8.37 19.49
CA MET A 100 -11.68 7.21 19.43
C MET A 100 -10.93 6.98 20.75
N PRO A 101 -10.67 5.71 21.15
CA PRO A 101 -9.91 5.40 22.35
C PRO A 101 -8.44 5.81 22.21
N ASN A 102 -7.93 6.55 23.22
CA ASN A 102 -6.51 6.93 23.25
C ASN A 102 -5.61 5.72 23.59
N PRO A 103 -4.76 5.26 22.65
CA PRO A 103 -3.96 4.04 22.82
C PRO A 103 -2.91 4.12 23.94
N GLN A 104 -2.57 5.34 24.40
CA GLN A 104 -1.61 5.53 25.48
C GLN A 104 -2.22 5.39 26.89
N TYR A 105 -3.54 5.34 27.00
CA TYR A 105 -4.25 5.25 28.29
C TYR A 105 -5.18 4.06 28.39
N GLN A 106 -5.68 3.56 27.26
CA GLN A 106 -6.60 2.43 27.23
C GLN A 106 -6.37 1.59 25.97
N LEU A 107 -6.93 0.37 25.94
CA LEU A 107 -6.85 -0.47 24.75
C LEU A 107 -7.63 0.18 23.60
N SER A 108 -6.95 0.42 22.49
CA SER A 108 -7.53 0.92 21.25
C SER A 108 -7.52 -0.20 20.20
N TYR A 109 -8.68 -0.70 19.82
CA TYR A 109 -8.79 -1.71 18.75
C TYR A 109 -8.37 -1.15 17.38
N PRO A 110 -8.68 0.10 17.01
CA PRO A 110 -8.13 0.69 15.79
C PRO A 110 -6.60 0.76 15.78
N ALA A 111 -5.98 1.15 16.90
CA ALA A 111 -4.52 1.13 17.01
C ALA A 111 -3.97 -0.30 16.90
N LEU A 112 -4.62 -1.28 17.54
CA LEU A 112 -4.23 -2.69 17.47
C LEU A 112 -4.33 -3.22 16.03
N ALA A 113 -5.45 -2.96 15.35
CA ALA A 113 -5.65 -3.35 13.94
C ALA A 113 -4.62 -2.66 13.02
N GLY A 114 -4.37 -1.37 13.22
CA GLY A 114 -3.37 -0.62 12.46
C GLY A 114 -1.97 -1.19 12.62
N VAL A 115 -1.55 -1.49 13.86
CA VAL A 115 -0.24 -2.09 14.13
C VAL A 115 -0.13 -3.48 13.51
N LEU A 116 -1.21 -4.30 13.59
CA LEU A 116 -1.26 -5.62 12.98
C LEU A 116 -1.07 -5.56 11.45
N LEU A 117 -1.80 -4.67 10.78
CA LEU A 117 -1.71 -4.48 9.32
C LEU A 117 -0.33 -3.96 8.92
N CYS A 118 0.16 -2.94 9.62
CA CYS A 118 1.47 -2.33 9.36
C CYS A 118 2.61 -3.37 9.49
N MET A 119 2.67 -4.12 10.60
CA MET A 119 3.70 -5.13 10.80
C MET A 119 3.56 -6.31 9.82
N SER A 120 2.34 -6.68 9.43
CA SER A 120 2.10 -7.72 8.42
C SER A 120 2.61 -7.29 7.05
N ALA A 121 2.34 -6.04 6.64
CA ALA A 121 2.83 -5.45 5.40
C ALA A 121 4.37 -5.38 5.37
N LEU A 122 4.98 -4.83 6.43
CA LEU A 122 6.44 -4.72 6.54
C LEU A 122 7.12 -6.09 6.52
N ARG A 123 6.57 -7.09 7.21
CA ARG A 123 7.08 -8.47 7.19
C ARG A 123 7.04 -9.09 5.80
N ALA A 124 6.03 -8.76 5.01
CA ALA A 124 5.91 -9.21 3.61
C ALA A 124 6.85 -8.47 2.65
N GLY A 125 7.57 -7.44 3.12
CA GLY A 125 8.47 -6.62 2.31
C GLY A 125 7.82 -5.41 1.65
N ALA A 126 6.57 -5.07 2.02
CA ALA A 126 5.89 -3.86 1.59
C ALA A 126 6.53 -2.59 2.18
N GLN A 127 6.24 -1.45 1.57
CA GLN A 127 6.36 -0.15 2.20
C GLN A 127 5.03 0.27 2.81
N VAL A 128 5.08 1.06 3.87
CA VAL A 128 3.88 1.55 4.56
C VAL A 128 3.92 3.07 4.66
N GLN A 129 2.81 3.71 4.38
CA GLN A 129 2.53 5.10 4.75
C GLN A 129 1.46 5.06 5.84
N VAL A 130 1.72 5.74 6.95
CA VAL A 130 0.80 5.78 8.09
C VAL A 130 0.44 7.21 8.37
N THR A 131 -0.86 7.49 8.43
CA THR A 131 -1.41 8.80 8.75
C THR A 131 -2.36 8.70 9.92
N LEU A 132 -2.01 9.35 11.00
CA LEU A 132 -2.89 9.60 12.13
C LEU A 132 -3.59 10.93 11.91
N TRP A 133 -4.91 10.97 12.00
CA TRP A 133 -5.69 12.17 11.72
C TRP A 133 -6.78 12.43 12.76
N SER A 134 -7.25 13.69 12.83
CA SER A 134 -8.31 14.13 13.70
C SER A 134 -9.03 15.34 13.08
N GLY A 135 -9.02 16.52 13.73
CA GLY A 135 -9.63 17.72 13.20
C GLY A 135 -8.92 18.32 11.99
N ALA A 136 -9.50 19.37 11.44
CA ALA A 136 -8.90 20.11 10.35
C ALA A 136 -7.44 20.51 10.67
N ARG A 137 -6.51 20.18 9.79
CA ARG A 137 -5.06 20.39 9.94
C ARG A 137 -4.40 19.61 11.09
N GLN A 138 -5.10 18.67 11.71
CA GLN A 138 -4.53 17.76 12.71
C GLN A 138 -4.26 16.41 12.04
N CYS A 139 -3.13 16.32 11.35
CA CYS A 139 -2.63 15.04 10.85
C CYS A 139 -1.13 14.91 11.08
N LEU A 140 -0.70 13.71 11.39
CA LEU A 140 0.68 13.30 11.50
C LEU A 140 0.87 12.11 10.55
N THR A 141 1.77 12.24 9.61
CA THR A 141 2.06 11.17 8.65
C THR A 141 3.54 10.81 8.67
N THR A 142 3.86 9.59 8.26
CA THR A 142 5.23 9.18 7.96
C THR A 142 5.78 9.99 6.77
N ASP A 143 7.09 10.00 6.58
CA ASP A 143 7.70 10.65 5.41
C ASP A 143 7.47 9.78 4.15
N GLY A 144 6.22 9.82 3.65
CA GLY A 144 5.76 8.96 2.57
C GLY A 144 5.75 7.48 2.93
N PHE A 145 5.99 6.64 1.92
CA PHE A 145 6.03 5.18 2.07
C PHE A 145 7.40 4.74 2.58
N ILE A 146 7.45 4.20 3.79
CA ILE A 146 8.68 3.82 4.51
C ILE A 146 8.73 2.32 4.81
N ARG A 147 9.90 1.83 5.21
CA ARG A 147 10.11 0.49 5.77
C ARG A 147 10.55 0.53 7.24
N ASP A 148 10.52 1.70 7.85
CA ASP A 148 10.85 1.89 9.26
C ASP A 148 9.64 1.52 10.14
N GLU A 149 9.70 0.35 10.76
CA GLU A 149 8.67 -0.13 11.70
C GLU A 149 8.51 0.83 12.89
N ALA A 150 9.62 1.28 13.48
CA ALA A 150 9.57 2.11 14.68
C ALA A 150 8.91 3.47 14.39
N GLY A 151 9.25 4.10 13.26
CA GLY A 151 8.64 5.33 12.80
C GLY A 151 7.15 5.18 12.54
N ALA A 152 6.74 4.11 11.83
CA ALA A 152 5.34 3.83 11.54
C ALA A 152 4.51 3.59 12.80
N LEU A 153 5.02 2.76 13.73
CA LEU A 153 4.31 2.46 14.98
C LEU A 153 4.22 3.69 15.91
N ARG A 154 5.20 4.58 15.87
CA ARG A 154 5.13 5.84 16.62
C ARG A 154 4.00 6.73 16.13
N VAL A 155 3.77 6.83 14.82
CA VAL A 155 2.61 7.54 14.28
C VAL A 155 1.32 6.87 14.71
N LEU A 156 1.21 5.54 14.54
CA LEU A 156 0.01 4.74 14.86
C LEU A 156 -0.45 4.84 16.32
N THR A 157 0.49 4.96 17.25
CA THR A 157 0.19 4.99 18.69
C THR A 157 0.14 6.40 19.25
N GLY A 158 0.19 7.42 18.38
CA GLY A 158 -0.11 8.81 18.73
C GLY A 158 -1.60 9.03 19.00
N PHE A 159 -1.95 10.24 19.47
CA PHE A 159 -3.35 10.62 19.68
C PHE A 159 -3.52 12.14 19.69
N PHE A 160 -4.54 12.63 18.97
CA PHE A 160 -4.89 14.05 18.96
C PHE A 160 -6.08 14.37 19.88
N GLY A 161 -7.15 13.60 19.82
CA GLY A 161 -8.37 13.81 20.62
C GLY A 161 -9.19 15.04 20.21
N GLY A 162 -9.07 15.50 18.97
CA GLY A 162 -9.76 16.66 18.43
C GLY A 162 -11.11 16.32 17.77
N SER A 163 -11.56 17.20 16.88
CA SER A 163 -12.72 16.98 16.01
C SER A 163 -12.39 15.96 14.91
N THR A 164 -13.34 15.72 13.98
CA THR A 164 -13.21 14.71 12.93
C THR A 164 -13.21 15.37 11.57
N SER A 165 -12.08 15.30 10.85
CA SER A 165 -11.92 15.80 9.50
C SER A 165 -10.87 14.97 8.79
N PHE A 166 -11.29 14.17 7.80
CA PHE A 166 -10.39 13.31 7.05
C PHE A 166 -9.38 14.16 6.23
N PRO A 167 -8.09 13.79 6.17
CA PRO A 167 -7.05 14.58 5.49
C PRO A 167 -7.10 14.42 3.97
N LEU A 168 -8.16 14.94 3.35
CA LEU A 168 -8.43 14.82 1.90
C LEU A 168 -7.30 15.37 1.03
N LYS A 169 -6.67 16.48 1.47
CA LYS A 169 -5.52 17.04 0.76
C LYS A 169 -4.38 16.04 0.64
N LEU A 170 -4.03 15.36 1.73
CA LEU A 170 -2.97 14.34 1.72
C LEU A 170 -3.34 13.18 0.79
N LEU A 171 -4.59 12.68 0.87
CA LEU A 171 -5.08 11.62 0.00
C LEU A 171 -5.01 12.04 -1.47
N ARG A 172 -5.47 13.26 -1.79
CA ARG A 172 -5.42 13.83 -3.14
C ARG A 172 -3.99 13.90 -3.68
N ASP A 173 -3.06 14.40 -2.87
CA ASP A 173 -1.67 14.61 -3.26
C ASP A 173 -0.94 13.26 -3.42
N THR A 174 -1.19 12.28 -2.53
CA THR A 174 -0.63 10.93 -2.61
C THR A 174 -1.06 10.20 -3.90
N TYR A 175 -2.31 10.39 -4.32
CA TYR A 175 -2.88 9.74 -5.51
C TYR A 175 -3.11 10.72 -6.67
N ALA A 176 -2.33 11.80 -6.75
CA ALA A 176 -2.35 12.70 -7.90
C ALA A 176 -1.94 11.98 -9.20
N GLN A 177 -1.06 11.01 -9.11
CA GLN A 177 -0.60 10.14 -10.20
C GLN A 177 -0.79 8.65 -9.84
N PRO A 178 -0.96 7.77 -10.84
CA PRO A 178 -1.03 6.33 -10.60
C PRO A 178 0.22 5.81 -9.87
N ARG A 179 0.01 4.95 -8.87
CA ARG A 179 1.08 4.29 -8.13
C ARG A 179 1.76 3.23 -8.99
N ARG A 180 3.10 3.16 -8.92
CA ARG A 180 3.88 2.09 -9.58
C ARG A 180 3.70 0.76 -8.88
N THR A 181 3.70 0.77 -7.55
CA THR A 181 3.41 -0.41 -6.72
C THR A 181 1.94 -0.38 -6.32
N PRO A 182 1.17 -1.46 -6.56
CA PRO A 182 -0.20 -1.55 -6.08
C PRO A 182 -0.26 -1.30 -4.57
N THR A 183 -1.21 -0.51 -4.13
CA THR A 183 -1.30 -0.05 -2.74
C THR A 183 -2.68 -0.40 -2.17
N GLN A 184 -2.72 -1.04 -1.01
CA GLN A 184 -3.95 -1.19 -0.23
C GLN A 184 -4.15 0.08 0.58
N VAL A 185 -5.26 0.77 0.36
CA VAL A 185 -5.63 1.96 1.13
C VAL A 185 -6.62 1.53 2.21
N VAL A 186 -6.25 1.72 3.47
CA VAL A 186 -7.08 1.29 4.60
C VAL A 186 -7.36 2.47 5.52
N VAL A 187 -8.63 2.69 5.83
CA VAL A 187 -9.08 3.72 6.78
C VAL A 187 -9.69 3.04 8.00
N LEU A 188 -9.12 3.31 9.17
CA LEU A 188 -9.61 2.84 10.47
C LEU A 188 -10.27 4.03 11.17
N SER A 189 -11.59 3.97 11.39
CA SER A 189 -12.37 5.07 11.96
C SER A 189 -13.67 4.55 12.57
N ASP A 190 -14.47 5.43 13.07
CA ASP A 190 -15.90 5.25 13.34
C ASP A 190 -16.74 5.83 12.18
N ASP A 191 -17.92 6.38 12.47
CA ASP A 191 -18.75 7.12 11.49
C ASP A 191 -18.05 8.39 10.95
N GLY A 192 -16.97 8.84 11.59
CA GLY A 192 -16.11 9.94 11.17
C GLY A 192 -15.49 9.75 9.78
N VAL A 193 -15.39 8.51 9.28
CA VAL A 193 -15.01 8.22 7.89
C VAL A 193 -15.89 8.97 6.87
N SER A 194 -17.12 9.32 7.22
CA SER A 194 -18.02 10.08 6.38
C SER A 194 -17.47 11.47 5.98
N SER A 195 -16.56 12.04 6.76
CA SER A 195 -15.86 13.29 6.43
C SER A 195 -14.97 13.17 5.19
N MET A 196 -14.59 11.96 4.78
CA MET A 196 -13.88 11.67 3.54
C MET A 196 -14.66 12.08 2.28
N PHE A 197 -15.98 12.27 2.38
CA PHE A 197 -16.86 12.66 1.28
C PHE A 197 -17.30 14.13 1.35
N SER A 198 -16.71 14.92 2.23
CA SER A 198 -16.85 16.37 2.27
C SER A 198 -15.92 17.03 1.25
N ASP A 199 -16.08 18.33 1.01
CA ASP A 199 -15.14 19.07 0.17
C ASP A 199 -13.81 19.25 0.90
N ASP A 200 -12.71 19.23 0.14
CA ASP A 200 -11.38 19.55 0.68
C ASP A 200 -11.18 21.07 0.86
N GLU A 201 -10.00 21.46 1.34
CA GLU A 201 -9.64 22.86 1.59
C GLU A 201 -9.65 23.74 0.32
N GLU A 202 -9.61 23.13 -0.87
CA GLU A 202 -9.60 23.80 -2.17
C GLU A 202 -10.97 23.73 -2.86
N GLY A 203 -11.96 23.13 -2.21
CA GLY A 203 -13.32 22.96 -2.73
C GLY A 203 -13.47 21.78 -3.70
N THR A 204 -12.49 20.83 -3.71
CA THR A 204 -12.61 19.60 -4.49
C THR A 204 -13.49 18.61 -3.73
N PRO A 205 -14.54 18.05 -4.35
CA PRO A 205 -15.40 17.08 -3.69
C PRO A 205 -14.63 15.83 -3.24
N GLY A 206 -14.79 15.43 -1.98
CA GLY A 206 -14.14 14.24 -1.42
C GLY A 206 -14.52 12.97 -2.17
N ALA A 207 -15.75 12.88 -2.72
CA ALA A 207 -16.17 11.78 -3.57
C ALA A 207 -15.30 11.66 -4.86
N GLU A 208 -14.87 12.77 -5.45
CA GLU A 208 -13.98 12.76 -6.61
C GLU A 208 -12.56 12.31 -6.23
N ILE A 209 -12.04 12.81 -5.11
CA ILE A 209 -10.74 12.43 -4.57
C ILE A 209 -10.73 10.93 -4.26
N SER A 210 -11.75 10.43 -3.59
CA SER A 210 -11.97 9.03 -3.22
C SER A 210 -11.99 8.11 -4.45
N ALA A 211 -12.77 8.46 -5.48
CA ALA A 211 -12.83 7.70 -6.73
C ALA A 211 -11.50 7.70 -7.50
N ARG A 212 -10.78 8.83 -7.49
CA ARG A 212 -9.44 8.92 -8.10
C ARG A 212 -8.44 8.05 -7.35
N THR A 213 -8.49 8.04 -6.02
CA THR A 213 -7.65 7.19 -5.18
C THR A 213 -7.77 5.72 -5.59
N LEU A 214 -8.99 5.19 -5.72
CA LEU A 214 -9.22 3.81 -6.14
C LEU A 214 -8.66 3.50 -7.53
N ARG A 215 -8.77 4.43 -8.46
CA ARG A 215 -8.19 4.26 -9.81
C ARG A 215 -6.66 4.28 -9.81
N HIS A 216 -6.04 5.09 -8.94
CA HIS A 216 -4.60 5.33 -8.95
C HIS A 216 -3.82 4.46 -7.96
N CYS A 217 -4.48 3.90 -6.93
CA CYS A 217 -3.79 3.04 -5.96
C CYS A 217 -3.33 1.70 -6.57
N GLY A 218 -3.99 1.23 -7.64
CA GLY A 218 -3.71 -0.06 -8.26
C GLY A 218 -4.00 -1.28 -7.36
N GLY A 219 -4.39 -1.05 -6.11
CA GLY A 219 -4.80 -2.03 -5.11
C GLY A 219 -6.32 -2.01 -4.88
N ALA A 220 -6.71 -1.86 -3.62
CA ALA A 220 -8.09 -1.71 -3.18
C ALA A 220 -8.19 -0.68 -2.05
N GLY A 221 -9.40 -0.16 -1.82
CA GLY A 221 -9.71 0.69 -0.68
C GLY A 221 -10.62 -0.03 0.31
N HIS A 222 -10.30 0.05 1.60
CA HIS A 222 -11.01 -0.64 2.67
C HIS A 222 -11.31 0.31 3.82
N TRP A 223 -12.48 0.13 4.42
CA TRP A 223 -12.83 0.73 5.70
C TRP A 223 -12.94 -0.34 6.77
N VAL A 224 -12.33 -0.09 7.90
CA VAL A 224 -12.51 -0.88 9.12
C VAL A 224 -13.11 0.06 10.14
N LEU A 225 -14.38 -0.16 10.46
CA LEU A 225 -15.18 0.77 11.22
C LEU A 225 -15.51 0.22 12.61
N ASP A 226 -15.25 1.04 13.63
CA ASP A 226 -15.69 0.80 15.00
C ASP A 226 -17.04 1.49 15.19
N LEU A 227 -18.10 0.80 14.82
CA LEU A 227 -19.46 1.33 14.91
C LEU A 227 -20.18 0.69 16.10
N PRO A 228 -21.03 1.43 16.83
CA PRO A 228 -21.85 0.85 17.88
C PRO A 228 -22.80 -0.19 17.28
N MET A 229 -22.86 -1.36 17.92
CA MET A 229 -23.62 -2.54 17.43
C MET A 229 -25.15 -2.33 17.33
N GLU A 230 -25.69 -1.27 17.89
CA GLU A 230 -27.13 -0.97 17.87
C GLU A 230 -27.53 -0.11 16.65
N LEU A 231 -27.23 -0.63 15.45
CA LEU A 231 -27.69 -0.05 14.19
C LEU A 231 -29.04 -0.65 13.78
N ASP A 232 -30.02 -0.58 14.66
CA ASP A 232 -31.38 -0.83 14.27
C ASP A 232 -31.88 0.37 13.43
N SER A 233 -32.26 0.06 12.19
CA SER A 233 -32.70 1.02 11.18
C SER A 233 -33.90 1.89 11.59
N GLN A 234 -34.47 1.68 12.76
CA GLN A 234 -35.63 2.39 13.27
C GLN A 234 -35.32 3.45 14.34
N THR A 235 -34.16 3.47 14.94
CA THR A 235 -33.77 4.44 15.98
C THR A 235 -32.65 5.41 15.57
N GLY A 236 -32.30 5.45 14.27
CA GLY A 236 -31.17 6.21 13.75
C GLY A 236 -31.27 7.71 13.98
N HIS A 237 -30.30 8.26 14.71
CA HIS A 237 -30.12 9.71 14.78
C HIS A 237 -29.91 10.28 13.37
N PRO A 238 -30.47 11.46 13.03
CA PRO A 238 -30.38 12.05 11.69
C PRO A 238 -28.95 12.22 11.15
N TRP A 239 -27.98 12.47 12.04
CA TRP A 239 -26.58 12.59 11.66
C TRP A 239 -25.98 11.26 11.18
N LEU A 240 -26.40 10.13 11.77
CA LEU A 240 -25.97 8.80 11.36
C LEU A 240 -26.47 8.47 9.95
N GLN A 241 -27.70 8.86 9.61
CA GLN A 241 -28.25 8.69 8.27
C GLN A 241 -27.43 9.44 7.22
N GLY A 242 -27.06 10.70 7.51
CA GLY A 242 -26.20 11.49 6.64
C GLY A 242 -24.79 10.88 6.46
N ALA A 243 -24.22 10.28 7.51
CA ALA A 243 -22.96 9.55 7.41
C ALA A 243 -23.10 8.31 6.51
N TYR A 244 -24.16 7.52 6.66
CA TYR A 244 -24.42 6.36 5.82
C TYR A 244 -24.65 6.70 4.35
N GLU A 245 -25.37 7.78 4.06
CA GLU A 245 -25.57 8.23 2.67
C GLU A 245 -24.22 8.55 2.00
N LYS A 246 -23.32 9.24 2.71
CA LYS A 246 -21.98 9.53 2.22
C LYS A 246 -21.15 8.25 2.04
N MET A 247 -21.18 7.35 3.01
CA MET A 247 -20.47 6.06 2.91
C MET A 247 -21.01 5.20 1.76
N ARG A 248 -22.32 5.27 1.45
CA ARG A 248 -22.90 4.58 0.29
C ARG A 248 -22.25 5.04 -1.01
N VAL A 249 -21.97 6.34 -1.17
CA VAL A 249 -21.23 6.86 -2.34
C VAL A 249 -19.89 6.16 -2.49
N GLY A 250 -19.12 5.99 -1.41
CA GLY A 250 -17.85 5.29 -1.46
C GLY A 250 -17.99 3.81 -1.82
N ARG A 251 -18.99 3.12 -1.26
CA ARG A 251 -19.27 1.71 -1.62
C ARG A 251 -19.63 1.56 -3.10
N ASP A 252 -20.44 2.47 -3.63
CA ASP A 252 -20.79 2.49 -5.06
C ASP A 252 -19.55 2.75 -5.95
N GLN A 253 -18.52 3.40 -5.43
CA GLN A 253 -17.23 3.61 -6.08
C GLN A 253 -16.29 2.40 -5.98
N GLY A 254 -16.55 1.44 -5.08
CA GLY A 254 -15.75 0.22 -4.89
C GLY A 254 -14.94 0.17 -3.59
N TRP A 255 -15.14 1.07 -2.63
CA TRP A 255 -14.63 0.92 -1.26
C TRP A 255 -15.34 -0.26 -0.57
N GLN A 256 -14.57 -1.06 0.16
CA GLN A 256 -15.02 -2.29 0.84
C GLN A 256 -15.02 -2.13 2.35
#